data_c2ce6457c701847bf03edde20e02d8f5
#
_entry.id   c2ce6457c701847bf03edde20e02d8f5
#
_cell.length_a   1.000
_cell.length_b   1.000
_cell.length_c   1.000
_cell.angle_alpha   90.00
_cell.angle_beta   90.00
_cell.angle_gamma   90.00
#
_symmetry.space_group_name_H-M   'P 1'
#
loop_
_entity.id
_entity.type
_entity.pdbx_description
1 polymer ?
#
loop_
_entity_poly.entity_id
_entity_poly.type
_entity_poly.pdbx_seq_one_letter_code
_entity_poly.pdbx_strand_id
1 'polypeptide(L)'
;MPRRYNKKAVERLRRKIRDKDSRPPMNRKRRPMSNLEEMVADMLDNLKIEWDREHPLKYMQGWRYYDFHLIEYGVLIEVDGSYWHGERDKPSYVTLMAKKNDMIKNWLAKKEGYTLIRIKEQSLMEEYDTVVENISSTVGKECRR
;
A
#
# COMPACT_ATOMS: atom_id res chain seq x y z
N MET A 1 -1.48 -43.44 -21.07
CA MET A 1 -2.06 -42.20 -21.62
C MET A 1 -2.26 -41.17 -20.53
N PRO A 2 -1.77 -39.96 -20.69
CA PRO A 2 -2.04 -38.90 -19.73
C PRO A 2 -3.55 -38.61 -19.71
N ARG A 3 -4.14 -38.56 -18.51
CA ARG A 3 -5.53 -38.18 -18.33
C ARG A 3 -5.77 -36.81 -18.94
N ARG A 4 -6.67 -36.72 -19.90
CA ARG A 4 -7.09 -35.41 -20.48
C ARG A 4 -7.81 -34.62 -19.39
N TYR A 5 -7.14 -33.66 -18.81
CA TYR A 5 -7.78 -32.71 -17.92
C TYR A 5 -8.82 -31.89 -18.67
N ASN A 6 -10.02 -31.85 -18.14
CA ASN A 6 -11.05 -30.99 -18.68
C ASN A 6 -10.66 -29.53 -18.39
N LYS A 7 -10.13 -28.82 -19.37
CA LYS A 7 -9.66 -27.44 -19.26
C LYS A 7 -10.73 -26.51 -18.68
N LYS A 8 -12.00 -26.71 -19.05
CA LYS A 8 -13.11 -25.91 -18.52
C LYS A 8 -13.36 -26.15 -17.04
N ALA A 9 -13.24 -27.40 -16.58
CA ALA A 9 -13.40 -27.70 -15.15
C ALA A 9 -12.25 -27.15 -14.32
N VAL A 10 -11.01 -27.24 -14.82
CA VAL A 10 -9.83 -26.64 -14.18
C VAL A 10 -9.95 -25.12 -14.12
N GLU A 11 -10.39 -24.49 -15.20
CA GLU A 11 -10.58 -23.03 -15.24
C GLU A 11 -11.67 -22.56 -14.26
N ARG A 12 -12.80 -23.29 -14.18
CA ARG A 12 -13.85 -23.03 -13.19
C ARG A 12 -13.33 -23.15 -11.75
N LEU A 13 -12.51 -24.18 -11.49
CA LEU A 13 -11.93 -24.40 -10.17
C LEU A 13 -10.94 -23.28 -9.82
N ARG A 14 -10.07 -22.92 -10.75
CA ARG A 14 -9.12 -21.80 -10.60
C ARG A 14 -9.86 -20.48 -10.36
N ARG A 15 -10.96 -20.24 -11.06
CA ARG A 15 -11.79 -19.06 -10.87
C ARG A 15 -12.42 -19.04 -9.48
N LYS A 16 -13.00 -20.17 -9.03
CA LYS A 16 -13.57 -20.29 -7.67
C LYS A 16 -12.52 -20.07 -6.58
N ILE A 17 -11.32 -20.64 -6.74
CA ILE A 17 -10.22 -20.46 -5.79
C ILE A 17 -9.80 -18.99 -5.79
N ARG A 18 -9.62 -18.39 -6.96
CA ARG A 18 -9.26 -16.98 -7.11
C ARG A 18 -10.31 -16.05 -6.50
N ASP A 19 -11.60 -16.29 -6.75
CA ASP A 19 -12.69 -15.49 -6.21
C ASP A 19 -12.83 -15.65 -4.69
N LYS A 20 -12.60 -16.85 -4.16
CA LYS A 20 -12.62 -17.11 -2.73
C LYS A 20 -11.43 -16.47 -2.00
N ASP A 21 -10.25 -16.51 -2.61
CA ASP A 21 -9.01 -15.96 -2.05
C ASP A 21 -8.79 -14.48 -2.41
N SER A 22 -9.62 -13.90 -3.28
CA SER A 22 -9.45 -12.53 -3.75
C SER A 22 -9.99 -11.47 -2.79
N ARG A 23 -10.66 -11.88 -1.71
CA ARG A 23 -11.25 -10.97 -0.74
C ARG A 23 -10.44 -10.98 0.56
N PRO A 24 -10.05 -9.81 1.06
CA PRO A 24 -9.44 -9.74 2.38
C PRO A 24 -10.44 -10.13 3.47
N PRO A 25 -9.95 -10.55 4.65
CA PRO A 25 -10.83 -10.92 5.76
C PRO A 25 -11.81 -9.81 6.11
N MET A 26 -13.12 -10.10 6.08
CA MET A 26 -14.17 -9.10 6.34
C MET A 26 -14.21 -8.63 7.79
N ASN A 27 -13.70 -9.41 8.70
CA ASN A 27 -13.70 -9.12 10.13
C ASN A 27 -12.38 -8.56 10.65
N ARG A 28 -11.50 -8.12 9.74
CA ARG A 28 -10.23 -7.48 10.12
C ARG A 28 -10.51 -6.18 10.87
N LYS A 29 -10.06 -6.11 12.11
CA LYS A 29 -10.15 -4.90 12.90
C LYS A 29 -9.19 -3.85 12.34
N ARG A 30 -9.73 -2.72 11.87
CA ARG A 30 -8.92 -1.60 11.42
C ARG A 30 -8.24 -0.93 12.61
N ARG A 31 -6.94 -0.69 12.49
CA ARG A 31 -6.22 0.10 13.50
C ARG A 31 -6.61 1.58 13.39
N PRO A 32 -6.55 2.34 14.49
CA PRO A 32 -6.76 3.78 14.42
C PRO A 32 -5.67 4.46 13.58
N MET A 33 -6.03 5.58 12.97
CA MET A 33 -5.11 6.38 12.18
C MET A 33 -4.06 7.05 13.09
N SER A 34 -2.78 6.98 12.71
CA SER A 34 -1.72 7.68 13.41
C SER A 34 -1.75 9.19 13.09
N ASN A 35 -1.07 10.01 13.91
CA ASN A 35 -0.98 11.45 13.65
C ASN A 35 -0.35 11.75 12.28
N LEU A 36 0.65 10.98 11.87
CA LEU A 36 1.29 11.14 10.56
C LEU A 36 0.33 10.80 9.42
N GLU A 37 -0.45 9.74 9.59
CA GLU A 37 -1.47 9.36 8.62
C GLU A 37 -2.57 10.42 8.53
N GLU A 38 -2.98 11.01 9.65
CA GLU A 38 -3.95 12.12 9.66
C GLU A 38 -3.42 13.34 8.90
N MET A 39 -2.15 13.66 9.03
CA MET A 39 -1.51 14.74 8.25
C MET A 39 -1.60 14.47 6.75
N VAL A 40 -1.33 13.23 6.32
CA VAL A 40 -1.42 12.85 4.92
C VAL A 40 -2.88 12.86 4.44
N ALA A 41 -3.82 12.38 5.25
CA ALA A 41 -5.25 12.44 4.94
C ALA A 41 -5.71 13.89 4.71
N ASP A 42 -5.34 14.80 5.59
CA ASP A 42 -5.66 16.22 5.46
C ASP A 42 -5.04 16.82 4.19
N MET A 43 -3.80 16.44 3.88
CA MET A 43 -3.11 16.86 2.66
C MET A 43 -3.88 16.40 1.41
N LEU A 44 -4.31 15.15 1.37
CA LEU A 44 -5.07 14.59 0.26
C LEU A 44 -6.43 15.24 0.12
N ASP A 45 -7.12 15.52 1.22
CA ASP A 45 -8.39 16.22 1.23
C ASP A 45 -8.24 17.65 0.70
N ASN A 46 -7.19 18.36 1.08
CA ASN A 46 -6.88 19.69 0.58
C ASN A 46 -6.58 19.70 -0.92
N LEU A 47 -5.96 18.64 -1.43
CA LEU A 47 -5.72 18.45 -2.85
C LEU A 47 -6.95 17.94 -3.61
N LYS A 48 -8.05 17.67 -2.91
CA LYS A 48 -9.29 17.09 -3.45
C LYS A 48 -9.05 15.75 -4.19
N ILE A 49 -8.20 14.95 -3.61
CA ILE A 49 -7.92 13.58 -4.09
C ILE A 49 -8.72 12.61 -3.24
N GLU A 50 -9.55 11.79 -3.89
CA GLU A 50 -10.26 10.70 -3.21
C GLU A 50 -9.29 9.57 -2.84
N TRP A 51 -9.41 9.10 -1.62
CA TRP A 51 -8.55 8.07 -1.08
C TRP A 51 -9.30 7.05 -0.25
N ASP A 52 -8.75 5.85 -0.24
CA ASP A 52 -9.14 4.76 0.64
C ASP A 52 -7.98 4.42 1.58
N ARG A 53 -8.33 3.86 2.71
CA ARG A 53 -7.39 3.50 3.75
C ARG A 53 -7.18 1.99 3.81
N GLU A 54 -5.96 1.57 4.15
CA GLU A 54 -5.63 0.15 4.33
C GLU A 54 -5.97 -0.72 3.12
N HIS A 55 -5.53 -0.27 1.95
CA HIS A 55 -5.78 -0.98 0.70
C HIS A 55 -5.06 -2.33 0.66
N PRO A 56 -5.79 -3.44 0.47
CA PRO A 56 -5.20 -4.78 0.49
C PRO A 56 -4.67 -5.20 -0.89
N LEU A 57 -3.48 -5.79 -0.91
CA LEU A 57 -2.99 -6.55 -2.05
C LEU A 57 -2.65 -7.97 -1.61
N LYS A 58 -3.03 -8.94 -2.42
CA LYS A 58 -2.77 -10.36 -2.17
C LYS A 58 -1.29 -10.68 -2.36
N TYR A 59 -0.69 -11.30 -1.35
CA TYR A 59 0.67 -11.82 -1.42
C TYR A 59 0.72 -13.25 -0.88
N MET A 60 1.06 -14.22 -1.72
CA MET A 60 1.05 -15.64 -1.36
C MET A 60 -0.30 -16.07 -0.76
N GLN A 61 -0.32 -16.54 0.50
CA GLN A 61 -1.53 -16.94 1.21
C GLN A 61 -2.08 -15.84 2.13
N GLY A 62 -1.48 -14.67 2.10
CA GLY A 62 -1.84 -13.56 2.97
C GLY A 62 -2.12 -12.27 2.22
N TRP A 63 -2.12 -11.21 2.96
CA TRP A 63 -2.43 -9.86 2.47
C TRP A 63 -1.39 -8.87 2.96
N ARG A 64 -1.10 -7.87 2.13
CA ARG A 64 -0.34 -6.69 2.52
C ARG A 64 -1.24 -5.48 2.40
N TYR A 65 -1.23 -4.64 3.42
CA TYR A 65 -2.08 -3.46 3.50
C TYR A 65 -1.23 -2.21 3.34
N TYR A 66 -1.72 -1.30 2.52
CA TYR A 66 -1.08 -0.01 2.26
C TYR A 66 -1.88 1.09 2.93
N ASP A 67 -1.20 2.08 3.48
CA ASP A 67 -1.85 3.11 4.30
C ASP A 67 -2.92 3.87 3.53
N PHE A 68 -2.64 4.28 2.29
CA PHE A 68 -3.59 4.97 1.43
C PHE A 68 -3.57 4.42 0.00
N HIS A 69 -4.74 4.47 -0.61
CA HIS A 69 -4.93 4.22 -2.03
C HIS A 69 -5.62 5.44 -2.65
N LEU A 70 -4.98 6.05 -3.63
CA LEU A 70 -5.57 7.16 -4.40
C LEU A 70 -6.42 6.55 -5.52
N ILE A 71 -7.73 6.52 -5.30
CA ILE A 71 -8.67 5.65 -6.02
C ILE A 71 -8.62 5.82 -7.54
N GLU A 72 -8.55 7.06 -8.03
CA GLU A 72 -8.59 7.35 -9.47
C GLU A 72 -7.25 7.20 -10.18
N TYR A 73 -6.15 7.06 -9.43
CA TYR A 73 -4.80 7.23 -10.00
C TYR A 73 -3.92 5.98 -9.97
N GLY A 74 -4.38 4.92 -9.35
CA GLY A 74 -3.54 3.73 -9.20
C GLY A 74 -2.27 3.98 -8.38
N VAL A 75 -2.36 4.86 -7.40
CA VAL A 75 -1.26 5.25 -6.52
C VAL A 75 -1.52 4.73 -5.12
N LEU A 76 -0.51 4.11 -4.52
CA LEU A 76 -0.51 3.70 -3.13
C LEU A 76 0.46 4.58 -2.34
N ILE A 77 0.13 4.88 -1.10
CA ILE A 77 0.99 5.65 -0.18
C ILE A 77 1.24 4.84 1.07
N GLU A 78 2.51 4.76 1.47
CA GLU A 78 2.96 4.27 2.76
C GLU A 78 3.57 5.43 3.55
N VAL A 79 3.14 5.58 4.80
CA VAL A 79 3.66 6.61 5.71
C VAL A 79 4.62 5.95 6.68
N ASP A 80 5.90 6.28 6.54
CA ASP A 80 6.98 5.64 7.27
C ASP A 80 7.41 6.49 8.47
N GLY A 81 7.08 6.03 9.68
CA GLY A 81 7.59 6.62 10.91
C GLY A 81 9.05 6.24 11.16
N SER A 82 9.84 7.16 11.70
CA SER A 82 11.26 6.94 11.98
C SER A 82 11.53 5.78 12.94
N TYR A 83 10.58 5.49 13.80
CA TYR A 83 10.69 4.41 14.79
C TYR A 83 10.79 3.01 14.18
N TRP A 84 10.17 2.78 13.01
CA TRP A 84 10.03 1.44 12.43
C TRP A 84 11.11 1.06 11.41
N HIS A 85 11.93 2.01 10.96
CA HIS A 85 12.86 1.81 9.84
C HIS A 85 14.34 1.67 10.23
N GLY A 86 14.63 1.28 11.48
CA GLY A 86 15.98 0.95 11.92
C GLY A 86 16.88 2.15 12.21
N GLU A 87 16.30 3.34 12.35
CA GLU A 87 17.01 4.56 12.74
C GLU A 87 17.28 4.64 14.25
N ARG A 88 16.78 3.67 15.02
CA ARG A 88 17.00 3.54 16.46
C ARG A 88 17.47 2.14 16.81
N ASP A 89 18.14 1.99 17.97
CA ASP A 89 18.62 0.73 18.52
C ASP A 89 17.49 -0.28 18.72
N LYS A 90 17.26 -1.11 17.70
CA LYS A 90 16.31 -2.22 17.76
C LYS A 90 17.03 -3.55 17.60
N PRO A 91 16.47 -4.63 18.13
CA PRO A 91 16.99 -5.96 17.85
C PRO A 91 17.10 -6.15 16.34
N SER A 92 18.26 -6.58 15.86
CA SER A 92 18.56 -6.76 14.44
C SER A 92 17.52 -7.59 13.69
N TYR A 93 16.87 -8.54 14.36
CA TYR A 93 15.79 -9.34 13.81
C TYR A 93 14.56 -8.51 13.43
N VAL A 94 14.10 -7.62 14.30
CA VAL A 94 12.93 -6.75 14.05
C VAL A 94 13.20 -5.82 12.88
N THR A 95 14.39 -5.23 12.83
CA THR A 95 14.82 -4.36 11.72
C THR A 95 14.87 -5.14 10.40
N LEU A 96 15.41 -6.36 10.42
CA LEU A 96 15.49 -7.20 9.23
C LEU A 96 14.12 -7.57 8.69
N MET A 97 13.18 -7.93 9.58
CA MET A 97 11.81 -8.27 9.20
C MET A 97 11.06 -7.06 8.63
N ALA A 98 11.24 -5.87 9.22
CA ALA A 98 10.66 -4.62 8.71
C ALA A 98 11.17 -4.30 7.30
N LYS A 99 12.48 -4.40 7.08
CA LYS A 99 13.09 -4.20 5.75
C LYS A 99 12.58 -5.21 4.73
N LYS A 100 12.47 -6.47 5.11
CA LYS A 100 11.93 -7.52 4.23
C LYS A 100 10.49 -7.23 3.84
N ASN A 101 9.65 -6.83 4.78
CA ASN A 101 8.26 -6.47 4.52
C ASN A 101 8.15 -5.26 3.57
N ASP A 102 9.00 -4.26 3.75
CA ASP A 102 9.06 -3.09 2.86
C ASP A 102 9.45 -3.48 1.43
N MET A 103 10.42 -4.38 1.28
CA MET A 103 10.81 -4.91 -0.03
C MET A 103 9.67 -5.66 -0.71
N ILE A 104 8.94 -6.48 0.05
CA ILE A 104 7.76 -7.21 -0.46
C ILE A 104 6.71 -6.21 -0.93
N LYS A 105 6.39 -5.21 -0.14
CA LYS A 105 5.39 -4.18 -0.49
C LYS A 105 5.80 -3.39 -1.72
N ASN A 106 7.07 -3.02 -1.85
CA ASN A 106 7.59 -2.32 -3.04
C ASN A 106 7.43 -3.15 -4.31
N TRP A 107 7.84 -4.40 -4.23
CA TRP A 107 7.74 -5.34 -5.35
C TRP A 107 6.30 -5.63 -5.73
N LEU A 108 5.45 -5.90 -4.75
CA LEU A 108 4.04 -6.26 -4.95
C LEU A 108 3.25 -5.11 -5.58
N ALA A 109 3.42 -3.90 -5.10
CA ALA A 109 2.77 -2.72 -5.66
C ALA A 109 3.12 -2.55 -7.14
N LYS A 110 4.40 -2.65 -7.47
CA LYS A 110 4.87 -2.57 -8.84
C LYS A 110 4.32 -3.68 -9.73
N LYS A 111 4.33 -4.92 -9.21
CA LYS A 111 3.79 -6.09 -9.93
C LYS A 111 2.31 -5.92 -10.27
N GLU A 112 1.53 -5.40 -9.33
CA GLU A 112 0.09 -5.18 -9.51
C GLU A 112 -0.24 -3.89 -10.28
N GLY A 113 0.76 -3.18 -10.76
CA GLY A 113 0.59 -1.99 -11.60
C GLY A 113 0.37 -0.68 -10.87
N TYR A 114 0.65 -0.64 -9.57
CA TYR A 114 0.54 0.57 -8.77
C TYR A 114 1.85 1.35 -8.73
N THR A 115 1.73 2.66 -8.61
CA THR A 115 2.84 3.52 -8.21
C THR A 115 2.83 3.65 -6.70
N LEU A 116 3.92 3.32 -6.03
CA LEU A 116 4.03 3.43 -4.57
C LEU A 116 4.84 4.66 -4.19
N ILE A 117 4.24 5.52 -3.38
CA ILE A 117 4.91 6.68 -2.77
C ILE A 117 5.14 6.38 -1.30
N ARG A 118 6.41 6.45 -0.87
CA ARG A 118 6.76 6.36 0.54
C ARG A 118 7.04 7.75 1.09
N ILE A 119 6.34 8.09 2.16
CA ILE A 119 6.46 9.38 2.83
C ILE A 119 7.09 9.16 4.19
N LYS A 120 8.28 9.69 4.39
CA LYS A 120 8.97 9.62 5.67
C LYS A 120 8.47 10.69 6.62
N GLU A 121 8.43 10.36 7.91
CA GLU A 121 8.08 11.31 8.98
C GLU A 121 8.90 12.59 8.88
N GLN A 122 10.21 12.47 8.70
CA GLN A 122 11.09 13.63 8.56
C GLN A 122 10.67 14.55 7.40
N SER A 123 10.30 13.96 6.26
CA SER A 123 9.84 14.73 5.09
C SER A 123 8.54 15.48 5.37
N LEU A 124 7.61 14.87 6.11
CA LEU A 124 6.38 15.53 6.51
C LEU A 124 6.63 16.72 7.45
N MET A 125 7.61 16.60 8.32
CA MET A 125 7.92 17.65 9.30
C MET A 125 8.78 18.79 8.73
N GLU A 126 9.72 18.47 7.86
CA GLU A 126 10.71 19.44 7.36
C GLU A 126 10.45 19.89 5.92
N GLU A 127 9.81 19.06 5.11
CA GLU A 127 9.64 19.25 3.67
C GLU A 127 8.19 19.03 3.21
N TYR A 128 7.24 19.49 3.99
CA TYR A 128 5.80 19.27 3.74
C TYR A 128 5.38 19.68 2.33
N ASP A 129 5.79 20.88 1.90
CA ASP A 129 5.43 21.40 0.56
C ASP A 129 6.00 20.53 -0.57
N THR A 130 7.21 20.00 -0.38
CA THR A 130 7.83 19.07 -1.32
C THR A 130 7.05 17.77 -1.44
N VAL A 131 6.55 17.24 -0.32
CA VAL A 131 5.67 16.07 -0.32
C VAL A 131 4.38 16.34 -1.08
N VAL A 132 3.75 17.49 -0.86
CA VAL A 132 2.55 17.92 -1.59
C VAL A 132 2.80 17.99 -3.09
N GLU A 133 3.90 18.62 -3.51
CA GLU A 133 4.28 18.73 -4.91
C GLU A 133 4.54 17.37 -5.55
N ASN A 134 5.19 16.48 -4.84
CA ASN A 134 5.47 15.12 -5.32
C ASN A 134 4.19 14.32 -5.55
N ILE A 135 3.24 14.38 -4.64
CA ILE A 135 1.94 13.75 -4.81
C ILE A 135 1.19 14.37 -5.99
N SER A 136 1.13 15.69 -6.05
CA SER A 136 0.44 16.42 -7.12
C SER A 136 1.01 16.09 -8.49
N SER A 137 2.32 16.05 -8.63
CA SER A 137 3.00 15.66 -9.88
C SER A 137 2.70 14.22 -10.28
N THR A 138 2.70 13.30 -9.31
CA THR A 138 2.45 11.89 -9.57
C THR A 138 1.02 11.65 -10.08
N VAL A 139 0.05 12.36 -9.56
CA VAL A 139 -1.36 12.25 -10.00
C VAL A 139 -1.69 13.19 -11.17
N GLY A 140 -0.75 14.01 -11.61
CA GLY A 140 -0.97 14.96 -12.71
C GLY A 140 -1.86 16.14 -12.35
N LYS A 141 -2.08 16.41 -11.06
CA LYS A 141 -2.79 17.61 -10.61
C LYS A 141 -1.82 18.76 -10.42
N GLU A 142 -2.09 19.88 -11.06
CA GLU A 142 -1.36 21.11 -10.78
C GLU A 142 -1.68 21.61 -9.38
N CYS A 143 -0.64 21.89 -8.62
CA CYS A 143 -0.77 22.58 -7.34
C CYS A 143 -1.21 24.03 -7.64
N ARG A 144 -2.50 24.29 -7.60
CA ARG A 144 -3.02 25.66 -7.70
C ARG A 144 -2.70 26.38 -6.39
N ARG A 145 -1.77 27.27 -6.47
CA ARG A 145 -1.50 28.22 -5.40
C ARG A 145 -2.65 29.22 -5.25
#